data_059c3a5e40128d19d2e800a6975855d0
#
_entry.id   059c3a5e40128d19d2e800a6975855d0
#
_cell.length_a   1.000
_cell.length_b   1.000
_cell.length_c   1.000
_cell.angle_alpha   90.00
_cell.angle_beta   90.00
_cell.angle_gamma   90.00
#
_symmetry.space_group_name_H-M   'P 1'
#
loop_
_entity.id
_entity.type
_entity.pdbx_description
1 polymer ?
#
loop_
_entity_poly.entity_id
_entity_poly.type
_entity_poly.pdbx_seq_one_letter_code
_entity_poly.pdbx_strand_id
1 'polypeptide(L)'
;MSNLGKVEVRVIPFSEVIPMPDNPRVIDDVAMRGLKASLDRFGYVEPIVWNEPTGHIIGGHQRFKVLISQGLTEAPMVVANIPEADEMAANLTLNNPEIEGDFTPSVLDLLHELQGSDTELFGKLRMDDLTVKLEKRFVPGADKPFVNKEINIADLVQDCDAKCPCCGFVWKSDENDQVDLKTLND
;
A
#
# COMPACT_ATOMS: atom_id res chain seq x y z
N MET A 1 -14.18 27.97 8.94
CA MET A 1 -15.09 27.44 7.91
C MET A 1 -14.23 26.72 6.90
N SER A 2 -14.44 25.42 6.69
CA SER A 2 -13.69 24.64 5.73
C SER A 2 -13.99 25.17 4.32
N ASN A 3 -12.96 25.65 3.64
CA ASN A 3 -13.07 26.10 2.24
C ASN A 3 -13.03 24.84 1.32
N LEU A 4 -13.98 23.93 1.52
CA LEU A 4 -14.22 22.85 0.56
C LEU A 4 -14.84 23.47 -0.69
N GLY A 5 -13.98 24.07 -1.51
CA GLY A 5 -14.36 24.59 -2.81
C GLY A 5 -15.01 23.50 -3.66
N LYS A 6 -15.81 23.89 -4.60
CA LYS A 6 -16.42 22.97 -5.57
C LYS A 6 -15.27 22.32 -6.37
N VAL A 7 -15.17 21.00 -6.35
CA VAL A 7 -14.21 20.28 -7.20
C VAL A 7 -14.61 20.53 -8.66
N GLU A 8 -13.68 21.08 -9.42
CA GLU A 8 -13.82 21.30 -10.87
C GLU A 8 -13.02 20.23 -11.62
N VAL A 9 -13.66 19.58 -12.59
CA VAL A 9 -13.00 18.67 -13.52
C VAL A 9 -13.19 19.22 -14.92
N ARG A 10 -12.10 19.38 -15.66
CA ARG A 10 -12.07 19.94 -17.01
C ARG A 10 -11.21 19.07 -17.92
N VAL A 11 -11.59 18.95 -19.19
CA VAL A 11 -10.72 18.32 -20.19
C VAL A 11 -9.64 19.34 -20.57
N ILE A 12 -8.38 18.97 -20.31
CA ILE A 12 -7.21 19.83 -20.53
C ILE A 12 -6.36 19.24 -21.64
N PRO A 13 -6.07 20.01 -22.72
CA PRO A 13 -5.11 19.61 -23.75
C PRO A 13 -3.72 19.44 -23.15
N PHE A 14 -3.01 18.38 -23.52
CA PHE A 14 -1.66 18.10 -23.00
C PHE A 14 -0.62 19.17 -23.41
N SER A 15 -0.93 19.98 -24.41
CA SER A 15 -0.13 21.15 -24.77
C SER A 15 -0.13 22.26 -23.71
N GLU A 16 -1.11 22.26 -22.80
CA GLU A 16 -1.22 23.24 -21.71
C GLU A 16 -0.65 22.66 -20.38
N VAL A 17 -0.26 21.39 -20.39
CA VAL A 17 0.17 20.68 -19.18
C VAL A 17 1.68 20.67 -19.08
N ILE A 18 2.19 21.21 -17.99
CA ILE A 18 3.62 21.27 -17.69
C ILE A 18 3.93 20.32 -16.53
N PRO A 19 4.73 19.26 -16.75
CA PRO A 19 5.23 18.45 -15.64
C PRO A 19 6.04 19.32 -14.68
N MET A 20 5.81 19.16 -13.36
CA MET A 20 6.56 19.93 -12.35
C MET A 20 8.06 19.61 -12.48
N PRO A 21 8.94 20.64 -12.63
CA PRO A 21 10.38 20.44 -12.91
C PRO A 21 11.10 19.59 -11.84
N ASP A 22 10.79 19.85 -10.57
CA ASP A 22 11.46 19.25 -9.42
C ASP A 22 10.64 18.12 -8.76
N ASN A 23 9.81 17.40 -9.55
CA ASN A 23 9.05 16.29 -9.02
C ASN A 23 9.97 15.18 -8.47
N PRO A 24 9.99 14.96 -7.14
CA PRO A 24 10.92 14.01 -6.53
C PRO A 24 10.51 12.54 -6.71
N ARG A 25 9.29 12.28 -7.18
CA ARG A 25 8.76 10.92 -7.30
C ARG A 25 9.12 10.29 -8.63
N VAL A 26 9.87 9.21 -8.55
CA VAL A 26 10.22 8.35 -9.69
C VAL A 26 9.63 6.97 -9.49
N ILE A 27 9.33 6.28 -10.59
CA ILE A 27 8.97 4.87 -10.59
C ILE A 27 9.80 4.14 -11.65
N ASP A 28 10.08 2.87 -11.42
CA ASP A 28 10.78 2.02 -12.38
C ASP A 28 9.84 1.53 -13.52
N ASP A 29 10.42 0.90 -14.52
CA ASP A 29 9.67 0.38 -15.67
C ASP A 29 8.67 -0.71 -15.27
N VAL A 30 8.93 -1.45 -14.20
CA VAL A 30 8.03 -2.51 -13.71
C VAL A 30 6.79 -1.86 -13.07
N ALA A 31 6.99 -0.83 -12.23
CA ALA A 31 5.90 -0.07 -11.65
C ALA A 31 5.10 0.69 -12.74
N MET A 32 5.76 1.20 -13.78
CA MET A 32 5.10 1.84 -14.92
C MET A 32 4.20 0.86 -15.67
N ARG A 33 4.62 -0.40 -15.87
CA ARG A 33 3.78 -1.45 -16.46
C ARG A 33 2.57 -1.77 -15.59
N GLY A 34 2.75 -1.85 -14.28
CA GLY A 34 1.65 -2.06 -13.33
C GLY A 34 0.62 -0.92 -13.38
N LEU A 35 1.09 0.34 -13.42
CA LEU A 35 0.22 1.50 -13.57
C LEU A 35 -0.55 1.48 -14.89
N LYS A 36 0.12 1.11 -15.99
CA LYS A 36 -0.54 0.95 -17.29
C LYS A 36 -1.61 -0.14 -17.24
N ALA A 37 -1.30 -1.31 -16.67
CA ALA A 37 -2.27 -2.40 -16.52
C ALA A 37 -3.49 -1.99 -15.68
N SER A 38 -3.29 -1.16 -14.64
CA SER A 38 -4.37 -0.59 -13.84
C SER A 38 -5.27 0.33 -14.67
N LEU A 39 -4.68 1.23 -15.46
CA LEU A 39 -5.43 2.13 -16.35
C LEU A 39 -6.18 1.35 -17.45
N ASP A 40 -5.57 0.31 -18.03
CA ASP A 40 -6.19 -0.53 -19.04
C ASP A 40 -7.37 -1.33 -18.45
N ARG A 41 -7.29 -1.77 -17.19
CA ARG A 41 -8.31 -2.60 -16.54
C ARG A 41 -9.46 -1.81 -15.95
N PHE A 42 -9.12 -0.73 -15.22
CA PHE A 42 -10.10 0.03 -14.42
C PHE A 42 -10.47 1.37 -15.05
N GLY A 43 -9.74 1.78 -16.10
CA GLY A 43 -9.88 3.11 -16.67
C GLY A 43 -9.17 4.19 -15.88
N TYR A 44 -9.43 5.43 -16.26
CA TYR A 44 -8.83 6.61 -15.64
C TYR A 44 -9.62 7.06 -14.39
N VAL A 45 -9.60 6.21 -13.35
CA VAL A 45 -10.41 6.38 -12.13
C VAL A 45 -9.83 7.37 -11.13
N GLU A 46 -8.54 7.69 -11.24
CA GLU A 46 -7.85 8.66 -10.41
C GLU A 46 -7.29 9.78 -11.29
N PRO A 47 -7.98 10.94 -11.41
CA PRO A 47 -7.58 12.00 -12.32
C PRO A 47 -6.26 12.66 -11.92
N ILE A 48 -5.57 13.23 -12.92
CA ILE A 48 -4.44 14.13 -12.73
C ILE A 48 -4.94 15.40 -12.06
N VAL A 49 -4.17 15.94 -11.11
CA VAL A 49 -4.39 17.25 -10.51
C VAL A 49 -3.51 18.25 -11.24
N TRP A 50 -4.15 19.18 -11.92
CA TRP A 50 -3.52 20.25 -12.73
C TRP A 50 -3.77 21.60 -12.09
N ASN A 51 -2.73 22.41 -11.94
CA ASN A 51 -2.82 23.73 -11.35
C ASN A 51 -2.99 24.78 -12.45
N GLU A 52 -4.15 25.41 -12.49
CA GLU A 52 -4.49 26.37 -13.54
C GLU A 52 -3.56 27.60 -13.58
N PRO A 53 -3.13 28.22 -12.45
CA PRO A 53 -2.28 29.40 -12.49
C PRO A 53 -0.92 29.19 -13.17
N THR A 54 -0.36 28.00 -13.06
CA THR A 54 1.00 27.69 -13.52
C THR A 54 1.04 26.70 -14.68
N GLY A 55 -0.04 25.97 -14.91
CA GLY A 55 -0.07 24.84 -15.84
C GLY A 55 0.62 23.57 -15.32
N HIS A 56 1.10 23.57 -14.10
CA HIS A 56 1.85 22.44 -13.54
C HIS A 56 0.95 21.28 -13.12
N ILE A 57 1.49 20.06 -13.25
CA ILE A 57 0.90 18.87 -12.62
C ILE A 57 1.28 18.87 -11.14
N ILE A 58 0.29 18.85 -10.25
CA ILE A 58 0.50 18.69 -8.81
C ILE A 58 0.50 17.20 -8.41
N GLY A 59 -0.39 16.40 -9.01
CA GLY A 59 -0.48 14.97 -8.77
C GLY A 59 -0.74 14.19 -10.05
N GLY A 60 -0.19 12.96 -10.17
CA GLY A 60 -0.45 12.08 -11.31
C GLY A 60 0.55 12.16 -12.46
N HIS A 61 1.77 12.64 -12.25
CA HIS A 61 2.84 12.71 -13.26
C HIS A 61 3.06 11.40 -14.03
N GLN A 62 3.01 10.26 -13.34
CA GLN A 62 3.24 8.97 -13.99
C GLN A 62 2.05 8.55 -14.86
N ARG A 63 0.82 8.84 -14.41
CA ARG A 63 -0.40 8.65 -15.23
C ARG A 63 -0.34 9.51 -16.49
N PHE A 64 0.10 10.76 -16.38
CA PHE A 64 0.30 11.63 -17.54
C PHE A 64 1.22 11.01 -18.60
N LYS A 65 2.37 10.44 -18.16
CA LYS A 65 3.29 9.75 -19.07
C LYS A 65 2.64 8.53 -19.75
N VAL A 66 1.83 7.74 -19.00
CA VAL A 66 1.12 6.60 -19.58
C VAL A 66 0.10 7.07 -20.61
N LEU A 67 -0.71 8.10 -20.31
CA LEU A 67 -1.72 8.63 -21.25
C LEU A 67 -1.09 9.13 -22.55
N ILE A 68 0.04 9.84 -22.47
CA ILE A 68 0.80 10.25 -23.66
C ILE A 68 1.29 9.04 -24.44
N SER A 69 1.83 8.02 -23.76
CA SER A 69 2.31 6.79 -24.42
C SER A 69 1.22 6.00 -25.12
N GLN A 70 -0.04 6.19 -24.70
CA GLN A 70 -1.23 5.63 -25.32
C GLN A 70 -1.78 6.48 -26.47
N GLY A 71 -1.13 7.61 -26.80
CA GLY A 71 -1.48 8.49 -27.90
C GLY A 71 -2.62 9.47 -27.60
N LEU A 72 -2.99 9.64 -26.31
CA LEU A 72 -3.95 10.69 -25.95
C LEU A 72 -3.32 12.07 -26.08
N THR A 73 -4.15 13.06 -26.41
CA THR A 73 -3.76 14.46 -26.55
C THR A 73 -4.42 15.37 -25.53
N GLU A 74 -5.39 14.86 -24.80
CA GLU A 74 -6.13 15.54 -23.73
C GLU A 74 -6.67 14.54 -22.72
N ALA A 75 -7.01 14.98 -21.52
CA ALA A 75 -7.69 14.18 -20.53
C ALA A 75 -8.49 15.04 -19.55
N PRO A 76 -9.54 14.48 -18.91
CA PRO A 76 -10.19 15.15 -17.79
C PRO A 76 -9.24 15.23 -16.61
N MET A 77 -9.03 16.43 -16.06
CA MET A 77 -8.15 16.69 -14.90
C MET A 77 -8.90 17.45 -13.83
N VAL A 78 -8.54 17.22 -12.58
CA VAL A 78 -8.99 18.03 -11.47
C VAL A 78 -8.25 19.37 -11.55
N VAL A 79 -9.00 20.48 -11.63
CA VAL A 79 -8.44 21.81 -11.67
C VAL A 79 -8.19 22.30 -10.24
N ALA A 80 -6.93 22.56 -9.94
CA ALA A 80 -6.51 23.21 -8.71
C ALA A 80 -6.24 24.71 -8.98
N ASN A 81 -6.36 25.51 -7.93
CA ASN A 81 -5.98 26.90 -7.92
C ASN A 81 -5.10 27.16 -6.70
N ILE A 82 -3.86 26.75 -6.81
CA ILE A 82 -2.86 26.76 -5.73
C ILE A 82 -1.81 27.81 -6.08
N PRO A 83 -1.42 28.70 -5.13
CA PRO A 83 -0.30 29.60 -5.36
C PRO A 83 0.97 28.82 -5.71
N GLU A 84 1.77 29.33 -6.64
CA GLU A 84 3.03 28.69 -7.08
C GLU A 84 3.95 28.34 -5.90
N ALA A 85 4.00 29.21 -4.88
CA ALA A 85 4.80 28.96 -3.67
C ALA A 85 4.36 27.72 -2.85
N ASP A 86 3.12 27.29 -3.00
CA ASP A 86 2.55 26.15 -2.25
C ASP A 86 2.50 24.85 -3.08
N GLU A 87 2.83 24.89 -4.35
CA GLU A 87 2.72 23.74 -5.26
C GLU A 87 3.55 22.54 -4.80
N MET A 88 4.79 22.79 -4.39
CA MET A 88 5.68 21.72 -3.91
C MET A 88 5.13 21.07 -2.63
N ALA A 89 4.63 21.88 -1.70
CA ALA A 89 3.99 21.37 -0.49
C ALA A 89 2.74 20.53 -0.81
N ALA A 90 1.92 20.99 -1.74
CA ALA A 90 0.75 20.24 -2.21
C ALA A 90 1.15 18.91 -2.89
N ASN A 91 2.17 18.93 -3.76
CA ASN A 91 2.69 17.73 -4.41
C ASN A 91 3.18 16.69 -3.38
N LEU A 92 3.96 17.12 -2.39
CA LEU A 92 4.46 16.25 -1.33
C LEU A 92 3.33 15.72 -0.44
N THR A 93 2.34 16.55 -0.12
CA THR A 93 1.18 16.18 0.68
C THR A 93 0.33 15.10 0.00
N LEU A 94 0.08 15.23 -1.30
CA LEU A 94 -0.68 14.24 -2.09
C LEU A 94 0.04 12.89 -2.22
N ASN A 95 1.31 12.81 -1.86
CA ASN A 95 2.12 11.59 -1.92
C ASN A 95 2.71 11.21 -0.54
N ASN A 96 2.15 11.77 0.53
CA ASN A 96 2.68 11.57 1.88
C ASN A 96 2.09 10.30 2.52
N PRO A 97 2.89 9.22 2.68
CA PRO A 97 2.40 7.95 3.26
C PRO A 97 1.89 8.10 4.70
N GLU A 98 2.35 9.12 5.43
CA GLU A 98 1.88 9.38 6.81
C GLU A 98 0.42 9.89 6.85
N ILE A 99 -0.12 10.35 5.71
CA ILE A 99 -1.50 10.86 5.59
C ILE A 99 -2.40 9.86 4.87
N GLU A 100 -1.85 9.04 3.95
CA GLU A 100 -2.61 8.06 3.17
C GLU A 100 -3.19 6.92 4.04
N GLY A 101 -2.62 6.72 5.24
CA GLY A 101 -2.98 5.62 6.13
C GLY A 101 -2.28 4.30 5.76
N ASP A 102 -2.56 3.29 6.54
CA ASP A 102 -1.89 1.99 6.44
C ASP A 102 -2.90 0.85 6.29
N PHE A 103 -2.45 -0.23 5.68
CA PHE A 103 -3.20 -1.48 5.67
C PHE A 103 -3.16 -2.15 7.04
N THR A 104 -4.27 -2.77 7.42
CA THR A 104 -4.34 -3.69 8.57
C THR A 104 -3.93 -5.11 8.13
N PRO A 105 -3.56 -6.02 9.05
CA PRO A 105 -3.20 -7.40 8.70
C PRO A 105 -4.24 -8.16 7.88
N SER A 106 -5.52 -7.83 8.01
CA SER A 106 -6.63 -8.45 7.23
C SER A 106 -6.52 -8.23 5.71
N VAL A 107 -5.67 -7.31 5.26
CA VAL A 107 -5.40 -7.12 3.83
C VAL A 107 -4.81 -8.37 3.19
N LEU A 108 -4.07 -9.20 3.95
CA LEU A 108 -3.48 -10.43 3.42
C LEU A 108 -4.55 -11.44 2.98
N ASP A 109 -5.63 -11.56 3.74
CA ASP A 109 -6.76 -12.44 3.38
C ASP A 109 -7.39 -11.98 2.07
N LEU A 110 -7.60 -10.66 1.91
CA LEU A 110 -8.15 -10.07 0.68
C LEU A 110 -7.21 -10.28 -0.52
N LEU A 111 -5.90 -10.15 -0.32
CA LEU A 111 -4.92 -10.37 -1.38
C LEU A 111 -4.90 -11.84 -1.84
N HIS A 112 -4.99 -12.80 -0.92
CA HIS A 112 -5.07 -14.22 -1.24
C HIS A 112 -6.36 -14.55 -1.99
N GLU A 113 -7.50 -13.97 -1.59
CA GLU A 113 -8.79 -14.15 -2.29
C GLU A 113 -8.72 -13.59 -3.72
N LEU A 114 -8.18 -12.38 -3.90
CA LEU A 114 -8.00 -11.76 -5.21
C LEU A 114 -7.04 -12.57 -6.10
N GLN A 115 -5.95 -13.10 -5.55
CA GLN A 115 -5.02 -13.95 -6.29
C GLN A 115 -5.70 -15.23 -6.79
N GLY A 116 -6.57 -15.83 -5.97
CA GLY A 116 -7.35 -17.02 -6.35
C GLY A 116 -8.36 -16.76 -7.45
N SER A 117 -8.87 -15.53 -7.60
CA SER A 117 -9.89 -15.18 -8.58
C SER A 117 -9.32 -14.82 -9.96
N ASP A 118 -8.17 -14.12 -10.04
CA ASP A 118 -7.52 -13.74 -11.30
C ASP A 118 -6.00 -13.57 -11.09
N THR A 119 -5.27 -14.67 -11.14
CA THR A 119 -3.82 -14.71 -10.92
C THR A 119 -3.04 -13.87 -11.96
N GLU A 120 -3.50 -13.82 -13.22
CA GLU A 120 -2.82 -13.06 -14.27
C GLU A 120 -2.94 -11.54 -14.03
N LEU A 121 -4.14 -11.07 -13.73
CA LEU A 121 -4.37 -9.66 -13.40
C LEU A 121 -3.65 -9.29 -12.11
N PHE A 122 -3.67 -10.15 -11.10
CA PHE A 122 -2.99 -9.96 -9.84
C PHE A 122 -1.50 -9.67 -10.04
N GLY A 123 -0.79 -10.47 -10.85
CA GLY A 123 0.60 -10.23 -11.20
C GLY A 123 0.82 -8.95 -12.02
N LYS A 124 -0.06 -8.68 -13.01
CA LYS A 124 0.02 -7.43 -13.80
C LYS A 124 -0.12 -6.16 -12.96
N LEU A 125 -0.92 -6.21 -11.91
CA LEU A 125 -1.13 -5.11 -10.97
C LEU A 125 -0.07 -5.06 -9.86
N ARG A 126 0.92 -5.97 -9.87
CA ARG A 126 1.97 -6.06 -8.84
C ARG A 126 1.45 -6.32 -7.42
N MET A 127 0.32 -7.01 -7.31
CA MET A 127 -0.25 -7.36 -6.02
C MET A 127 0.60 -8.41 -5.28
N ASP A 128 1.33 -9.25 -5.99
CA ASP A 128 2.35 -10.19 -5.45
C ASP A 128 3.47 -9.44 -4.71
N ASP A 129 4.01 -8.36 -5.30
CA ASP A 129 5.02 -7.53 -4.62
C ASP A 129 4.45 -6.88 -3.35
N LEU A 130 3.20 -6.41 -3.43
CA LEU A 130 2.50 -5.86 -2.28
C LEU A 130 2.30 -6.92 -1.20
N THR A 131 1.87 -8.13 -1.58
CA THR A 131 1.68 -9.25 -0.66
C THR A 131 2.97 -9.58 0.08
N VAL A 132 4.08 -9.78 -0.64
CA VAL A 132 5.39 -10.06 -0.04
C VAL A 132 5.82 -8.95 0.92
N LYS A 133 5.60 -7.68 0.56
CA LYS A 133 5.93 -6.54 1.43
C LYS A 133 5.12 -6.55 2.72
N LEU A 134 3.82 -6.86 2.63
CA LEU A 134 2.92 -6.85 3.79
C LEU A 134 3.09 -8.10 4.66
N GLU A 135 3.38 -9.26 4.07
CA GLU A 135 3.74 -10.46 4.83
C GLU A 135 4.98 -10.23 5.69
N LYS A 136 6.04 -9.62 5.12
CA LYS A 136 7.24 -9.24 5.88
C LYS A 136 6.93 -8.31 7.05
N ARG A 137 5.95 -7.45 6.89
CA ARG A 137 5.54 -6.48 7.91
C ARG A 137 4.68 -7.10 9.01
N PHE A 138 3.71 -7.95 8.63
CA PHE A 138 2.68 -8.46 9.55
C PHE A 138 2.93 -9.88 10.05
N VAL A 139 3.76 -10.67 9.35
CA VAL A 139 4.09 -12.04 9.72
C VAL A 139 5.55 -12.09 10.20
N PRO A 140 5.81 -12.10 11.51
CA PRO A 140 7.18 -12.16 12.03
C PRO A 140 7.90 -13.41 11.53
N GLY A 141 9.04 -13.23 10.87
CA GLY A 141 9.85 -14.34 10.38
C GLY A 141 9.52 -14.83 8.96
N ALA A 142 8.63 -14.16 8.23
CA ALA A 142 8.36 -14.47 6.82
C ALA A 142 9.61 -14.43 5.92
N ASP A 143 10.65 -13.70 6.32
CA ASP A 143 11.94 -13.64 5.61
C ASP A 143 12.89 -14.81 5.92
N LYS A 144 12.56 -15.64 6.91
CA LYS A 144 13.40 -16.79 7.23
C LYS A 144 13.02 -17.94 6.30
N PRO A 145 13.99 -18.51 5.55
CA PRO A 145 13.70 -19.73 4.80
C PRO A 145 13.13 -20.75 5.78
N PHE A 146 12.01 -21.36 5.39
CA PHE A 146 11.39 -22.43 6.17
C PHE A 146 12.39 -23.60 6.24
N VAL A 147 13.26 -23.56 7.24
CA VAL A 147 14.13 -24.67 7.54
C VAL A 147 13.26 -25.66 8.30
N ASN A 148 12.84 -26.71 7.58
CA ASN A 148 12.18 -27.86 8.20
C ASN A 148 13.19 -28.54 9.14
N LYS A 149 13.41 -27.95 10.33
CA LYS A 149 14.10 -28.65 11.41
C LYS A 149 13.09 -29.67 11.94
N GLU A 150 13.42 -30.93 11.80
CA GLU A 150 12.78 -31.93 12.61
C GLU A 150 12.98 -31.54 14.09
N ILE A 151 11.93 -30.94 14.64
CA ILE A 151 11.93 -30.56 16.06
C ILE A 151 11.70 -31.85 16.82
N ASN A 152 12.74 -32.34 17.47
CA ASN A 152 12.59 -33.44 18.39
C ASN A 152 11.76 -32.95 19.59
N ILE A 153 10.56 -33.52 19.75
CA ILE A 153 9.62 -33.15 20.82
C ILE A 153 10.30 -33.21 22.20
N ALA A 154 11.28 -34.09 22.37
CA ALA A 154 12.06 -34.21 23.59
C ALA A 154 12.91 -32.97 23.90
N ASP A 155 13.39 -32.27 22.87
CA ASP A 155 14.19 -31.03 23.03
C ASP A 155 13.30 -29.81 23.39
N LEU A 156 12.04 -29.84 22.98
CA LEU A 156 11.05 -28.80 23.35
C LEU A 156 10.60 -28.90 24.80
N VAL A 157 10.62 -30.11 25.35
CA VAL A 157 10.17 -30.38 26.73
C VAL A 157 11.25 -30.05 27.76
N GLN A 158 12.54 -30.05 27.38
CA GLN A 158 13.64 -29.78 28.30
C GLN A 158 13.70 -28.35 28.82
N ASP A 159 13.15 -27.37 28.06
CA ASP A 159 13.14 -25.96 28.44
C ASP A 159 11.79 -25.46 28.98
N CYS A 160 10.81 -26.35 29.14
CA CYS A 160 9.49 -26.00 29.66
C CYS A 160 9.41 -26.27 31.15
N ASP A 161 9.02 -25.27 31.95
CA ASP A 161 8.89 -25.33 33.40
C ASP A 161 7.44 -25.35 33.91
N ALA A 162 6.49 -25.15 32.99
CA ALA A 162 5.07 -25.17 33.30
C ALA A 162 4.29 -26.18 32.44
N LYS A 163 3.23 -26.75 32.99
CA LYS A 163 2.36 -27.75 32.33
C LYS A 163 0.90 -27.44 32.64
N CYS A 164 0.07 -27.40 31.59
CA CYS A 164 -1.37 -27.27 31.75
C CYS A 164 -1.97 -28.53 32.42
N PRO A 165 -2.67 -28.40 33.55
CA PRO A 165 -3.27 -29.55 34.21
C PRO A 165 -4.46 -30.16 33.44
N CYS A 166 -5.09 -29.41 32.53
CA CYS A 166 -6.24 -29.85 31.74
C CYS A 166 -5.86 -30.67 30.51
N CYS A 167 -4.91 -30.18 29.69
CA CYS A 167 -4.57 -30.79 28.40
C CYS A 167 -3.13 -31.30 28.30
N GLY A 168 -2.30 -31.06 29.32
CA GLY A 168 -0.91 -31.48 29.34
C GLY A 168 0.05 -30.67 28.50
N PHE A 169 -0.41 -29.57 27.89
CA PHE A 169 0.44 -28.64 27.13
C PHE A 169 1.55 -28.08 28.04
N VAL A 170 2.77 -28.02 27.54
CA VAL A 170 3.94 -27.53 28.28
C VAL A 170 4.46 -26.25 27.64
N TRP A 171 4.88 -25.28 28.46
CA TRP A 171 5.45 -24.01 28.00
C TRP A 171 6.53 -23.52 28.98
N LYS A 172 7.33 -22.53 28.54
CA LYS A 172 8.24 -21.81 29.42
C LYS A 172 7.46 -20.66 30.06
N SER A 173 7.43 -20.61 31.39
CA SER A 173 6.80 -19.50 32.09
C SER A 173 7.73 -18.26 32.08
N ASP A 174 7.20 -17.11 31.73
CA ASP A 174 7.89 -15.83 31.94
C ASP A 174 7.66 -15.36 33.38
N GLU A 175 8.61 -14.58 33.94
CA GLU A 175 8.56 -14.09 35.34
C GLU A 175 7.28 -13.29 35.68
N ASN A 176 6.47 -12.91 34.69
CA ASN A 176 5.19 -12.20 34.85
C ASN A 176 3.93 -13.11 34.78
N ASP A 177 4.07 -14.39 34.53
CA ASP A 177 2.95 -15.35 34.40
C ASP A 177 2.49 -15.93 35.75
N GLN A 178 2.60 -15.20 36.86
CA GLN A 178 1.90 -15.58 38.08
C GLN A 178 0.38 -15.30 37.94
N VAL A 179 -0.27 -16.12 37.12
CA VAL A 179 -1.73 -16.23 37.15
C VAL A 179 -2.10 -16.94 38.44
N ASP A 180 -2.67 -16.20 39.37
CA ASP A 180 -3.19 -16.74 40.63
C ASP A 180 -4.36 -17.68 40.32
N LEU A 181 -4.07 -18.99 40.29
CA LEU A 181 -5.04 -20.06 39.97
C LEU A 181 -6.17 -20.19 41.02
N LYS A 182 -6.24 -19.33 42.02
CA LYS A 182 -7.28 -19.33 43.03
C LYS A 182 -8.60 -18.66 42.63
N THR A 183 -8.66 -17.99 41.48
CA THR A 183 -9.85 -17.24 41.04
C THR A 183 -10.70 -17.93 39.96
N LEU A 184 -10.40 -19.19 39.61
CA LEU A 184 -11.12 -19.93 38.56
C LEU A 184 -12.09 -21.02 39.09
N ASN A 185 -12.40 -21.01 40.39
CA ASN A 185 -13.39 -21.90 40.99
C ASN A 185 -14.49 -21.12 41.75
N ASP A 186 -15.27 -20.29 41.03
CA ASP A 186 -16.58 -19.84 41.44
C ASP A 186 -17.50 -19.78 40.22
#